data_6ff8265eb312d178eff97aca20bdebe1
#
_entry.id   6ff8265eb312d178eff97aca20bdebe1
#
_cell.length_a   1.000
_cell.length_b   1.000
_cell.length_c   1.000
_cell.angle_alpha   90.00
_cell.angle_beta   90.00
_cell.angle_gamma   90.00
#
_symmetry.space_group_name_H-M   'P 1'
#
loop_
_entity.id
_entity.type
_entity.pdbx_description
1 polymer ?
#
loop_
_entity_poly.entity_id
_entity_poly.type
_entity_poly.pdbx_seq_one_letter_code
_entity_poly.pdbx_strand_id
1 'polypeptide(L)'
;MKETPSQLPIQSYLMNFPHTFSTNDPNNVWMKEMSEKELSINRPKAYKQFMDLYNFIAGQSLVHLLPAEGNFQDLIYVANLGLQLPHIKDENNILLSNYTSPP
;
A
#
# COMPACT_ATOMS: atom_id res chain seq x y z
N MET A 1 -16.97 25.68 -9.60
CA MET A 1 -17.24 24.49 -8.75
C MET A 1 -15.92 23.74 -8.58
N LYS A 2 -15.47 23.52 -7.37
CA LYS A 2 -14.29 22.66 -7.16
C LYS A 2 -14.69 21.21 -7.40
N GLU A 3 -14.03 20.54 -8.32
CA GLU A 3 -14.17 19.11 -8.49
C GLU A 3 -13.53 18.39 -7.32
N THR A 4 -14.22 17.43 -6.74
CA THR A 4 -13.64 16.54 -5.74
C THR A 4 -12.75 15.49 -6.44
N PRO A 5 -11.76 14.87 -5.76
CA PRO A 5 -10.96 13.79 -6.35
C PRO A 5 -11.78 12.67 -6.98
N SER A 6 -12.97 12.38 -6.42
CA SER A 6 -13.89 11.37 -6.95
C SER A 6 -14.59 11.78 -8.26
N GLN A 7 -14.50 13.05 -8.65
CA GLN A 7 -15.08 13.58 -9.90
C GLN A 7 -14.04 13.72 -11.01
N LEU A 8 -12.79 13.37 -10.76
CA LEU A 8 -11.76 13.38 -11.79
C LEU A 8 -12.08 12.34 -12.88
N PRO A 9 -11.83 12.65 -14.14
CA PRO A 9 -12.12 11.75 -15.27
C PRO A 9 -11.21 10.51 -15.28
N ILE A 10 -10.09 10.56 -14.56
CA ILE A 10 -9.11 9.49 -14.44
C ILE A 10 -9.01 9.09 -12.97
N GLN A 11 -9.12 7.79 -12.70
CA GLN A 11 -8.91 7.27 -11.35
C GLN A 11 -7.46 7.46 -10.92
N SER A 12 -7.27 7.70 -9.64
CA SER A 12 -5.97 7.92 -9.02
C SER A 12 -5.73 6.87 -7.94
N TYR A 13 -4.57 6.25 -7.95
CA TYR A 13 -4.18 5.21 -7.01
C TYR A 13 -2.89 5.55 -6.31
N LEU A 14 -2.78 5.10 -5.07
CA LEU A 14 -1.60 5.22 -4.24
C LEU A 14 -0.97 3.85 -4.08
N MET A 15 0.30 3.71 -4.40
CA MET A 15 1.05 2.46 -4.30
C MET A 15 2.38 2.69 -3.58
N ASN A 16 2.93 1.63 -3.02
CA ASN A 16 4.27 1.62 -2.46
C ASN A 16 5.08 0.47 -3.05
N PHE A 17 6.28 0.75 -3.53
CA PHE A 17 7.18 -0.27 -4.06
C PHE A 17 7.68 -1.19 -2.93
N PRO A 18 7.69 -2.52 -3.11
CA PRO A 18 7.98 -3.49 -2.04
C PRO A 18 9.46 -3.57 -1.66
N HIS A 19 10.13 -2.43 -1.51
CA HIS A 19 11.56 -2.37 -1.21
C HIS A 19 11.87 -2.87 0.20
N THR A 20 11.07 -2.46 1.17
CA THR A 20 11.23 -2.83 2.58
C THR A 20 10.37 -4.02 2.99
N PHE A 21 9.56 -4.54 2.07
CA PHE A 21 8.68 -5.67 2.37
C PHE A 21 9.45 -6.87 2.90
N SER A 22 9.07 -7.34 4.06
CA SER A 22 9.68 -8.49 4.73
C SER A 22 8.62 -9.23 5.56
N THR A 23 9.01 -10.34 6.10
CA THR A 23 8.20 -11.17 7.00
C THR A 23 9.00 -11.54 8.25
N ASN A 24 10.04 -10.74 8.54
CA ASN A 24 10.95 -11.00 9.65
C ASN A 24 10.28 -10.88 11.03
N ASP A 25 9.24 -10.03 11.08
CA ASP A 25 8.46 -9.80 12.30
C ASP A 25 7.03 -10.36 12.11
N PRO A 26 6.79 -11.63 12.46
CA PRO A 26 5.46 -12.23 12.35
C PRO A 26 4.45 -11.48 13.20
N ASN A 27 3.53 -10.77 12.55
CA ASN A 27 2.56 -9.91 13.21
C ASN A 27 1.14 -10.49 13.31
N ASN A 28 0.95 -11.71 12.83
CA ASN A 28 -0.32 -12.41 12.94
C ASN A 28 -0.12 -13.88 13.33
N VAL A 29 -1.20 -14.53 13.76
CA VAL A 29 -1.15 -15.91 14.29
C VAL A 29 -0.66 -16.92 13.26
N TRP A 30 -1.05 -16.77 11.99
CA TRP A 30 -0.64 -17.70 10.93
C TRP A 30 0.85 -17.60 10.63
N MET A 31 1.39 -16.39 10.56
CA MET A 31 2.83 -16.19 10.35
C MET A 31 3.67 -16.79 11.49
N LYS A 32 3.17 -16.76 12.73
CA LYS A 32 3.88 -17.32 13.88
C LYS A 32 4.01 -18.84 13.83
N GLU A 33 3.14 -19.50 13.09
CA GLU A 33 3.15 -20.95 12.90
C GLU A 33 3.96 -21.39 11.68
N MET A 34 4.42 -20.46 10.85
CA MET A 34 5.18 -20.73 9.63
C MET A 34 6.67 -20.92 9.92
N SER A 35 7.31 -21.81 9.20
CA SER A 35 8.76 -21.95 9.21
C SER A 35 9.47 -20.77 8.55
N GLU A 36 10.76 -20.56 8.85
CA GLU A 36 11.58 -19.52 8.22
C GLU A 36 11.58 -19.62 6.68
N LYS A 37 11.53 -20.82 6.15
CA LYS A 37 11.49 -21.06 4.70
C LYS A 37 10.16 -20.58 4.09
N GLU A 38 9.06 -20.80 4.76
CA GLU A 38 7.73 -20.34 4.32
C GLU A 38 7.60 -18.83 4.44
N LEU A 39 8.24 -18.24 5.43
CA LEU A 39 8.30 -16.78 5.62
C LEU A 39 9.26 -16.08 4.66
N SER A 40 10.14 -16.81 3.98
CA SER A 40 11.14 -16.20 3.10
C SER A 40 10.51 -15.52 1.87
N ILE A 41 10.93 -14.30 1.59
CA ILE A 41 10.44 -13.51 0.44
C ILE A 41 11.38 -13.65 -0.74
N ASN A 42 10.81 -14.03 -1.88
CA ASN A 42 11.50 -13.95 -3.16
C ASN A 42 11.38 -12.50 -3.70
N ARG A 43 12.37 -11.66 -3.41
CA ARG A 43 12.39 -10.25 -3.80
C ARG A 43 12.29 -10.03 -5.31
N PRO A 44 13.04 -10.71 -6.17
CA PRO A 44 12.89 -10.55 -7.62
C PRO A 44 11.47 -10.83 -8.10
N LYS A 45 10.83 -11.85 -7.56
CA LYS A 45 9.44 -12.18 -7.87
C LYS A 45 8.48 -11.09 -7.38
N ALA A 46 8.67 -10.60 -6.16
CA ALA A 46 7.85 -9.51 -5.61
C ALA A 46 7.96 -8.24 -6.44
N TYR A 47 9.16 -7.87 -6.86
CA TYR A 47 9.40 -6.70 -7.71
C TYR A 47 8.76 -6.86 -9.08
N LYS A 48 8.89 -8.03 -9.68
CA LYS A 48 8.24 -8.31 -10.96
C LYS A 48 6.71 -8.20 -10.85
N GLN A 49 6.13 -8.81 -9.84
CA GLN A 49 4.68 -8.75 -9.62
C GLN A 49 4.19 -7.31 -9.39
N PHE A 50 4.95 -6.54 -8.62
CA PHE A 50 4.65 -5.12 -8.43
C PHE A 50 4.68 -4.35 -9.75
N MET A 51 5.74 -4.53 -10.54
CA MET A 51 5.88 -3.83 -11.82
C MET A 51 4.80 -4.23 -12.83
N ASP A 52 4.42 -5.50 -12.86
CA ASP A 52 3.34 -5.97 -13.72
C ASP A 52 2.01 -5.28 -13.33
N LEU A 53 1.69 -5.22 -12.04
CA LEU A 53 0.50 -4.53 -11.54
C LEU A 53 0.57 -3.02 -11.79
N TYR A 54 1.71 -2.40 -11.47
CA TYR A 54 1.94 -0.98 -11.68
C TYR A 54 1.72 -0.59 -13.15
N ASN A 55 2.33 -1.31 -14.07
CA ASN A 55 2.19 -1.05 -15.51
C ASN A 55 0.75 -1.19 -16.00
N PHE A 56 0.05 -2.19 -15.49
CA PHE A 56 -1.37 -2.40 -15.81
C PHE A 56 -2.22 -1.21 -15.33
N ILE A 57 -2.05 -0.78 -14.09
CA ILE A 57 -2.82 0.33 -13.51
C ILE A 57 -2.42 1.66 -14.16
N ALA A 58 -1.12 1.92 -14.31
CA ALA A 58 -0.61 3.17 -14.87
C ALA A 58 -0.96 3.36 -16.36
N GLY A 59 -1.26 2.27 -17.07
CA GLY A 59 -1.72 2.34 -18.45
C GLY A 59 -3.12 2.95 -18.61
N GLN A 60 -3.90 3.06 -17.55
CA GLN A 60 -5.27 3.56 -17.58
C GLN A 60 -5.64 4.50 -16.44
N SER A 61 -4.72 4.77 -15.53
CA SER A 61 -4.96 5.54 -14.30
C SER A 61 -3.72 6.33 -13.91
N LEU A 62 -3.91 7.32 -13.05
CA LEU A 62 -2.80 8.02 -12.42
C LEU A 62 -2.33 7.24 -11.19
N VAL A 63 -1.05 6.95 -11.12
CA VAL A 63 -0.45 6.28 -9.96
C VAL A 63 0.52 7.21 -9.25
N HIS A 64 0.34 7.36 -7.95
CA HIS A 64 1.28 8.01 -7.05
C HIS A 64 2.05 6.94 -6.28
N LEU A 65 3.38 7.02 -6.30
CA LEU A 65 4.23 6.13 -5.53
C LEU A 65 4.64 6.81 -4.23
N LEU A 66 4.32 6.18 -3.11
CA LEU A 66 4.87 6.57 -1.82
C LEU A 66 6.32 6.09 -1.73
N PRO A 67 7.23 6.92 -1.22
CA PRO A 67 8.60 6.48 -0.96
C PRO A 67 8.62 5.41 0.13
N ALA A 68 9.51 4.43 -0.04
CA ALA A 68 9.81 3.49 1.02
C ALA A 68 10.81 4.13 1.99
N GLU A 69 10.45 4.22 3.24
CA GLU A 69 11.29 4.77 4.31
C GLU A 69 11.54 3.73 5.41
N GLY A 70 12.72 3.78 6.01
CA GLY A 70 13.08 2.89 7.11
C GLY A 70 13.06 1.42 6.71
N ASN A 71 12.78 0.57 7.68
CA ASN A 71 12.71 -0.88 7.53
C ASN A 71 11.31 -1.43 7.83
N PHE A 72 10.29 -0.64 7.55
CA PHE A 72 8.91 -1.05 7.79
C PHE A 72 8.48 -2.12 6.79
N GLN A 73 8.10 -3.29 7.31
CA GLN A 73 7.81 -4.44 6.47
C GLN A 73 6.49 -4.34 5.69
N ASP A 74 5.52 -3.63 6.23
CA ASP A 74 4.13 -3.64 5.74
C ASP A 74 3.73 -2.39 4.93
N LEU A 75 4.68 -1.55 4.52
CA LEU A 75 4.42 -0.33 3.74
C LEU A 75 3.70 -0.60 2.41
N ILE A 76 3.79 -1.80 1.86
CA ILE A 76 3.08 -2.17 0.63
C ILE A 76 1.56 -2.18 0.78
N TYR A 77 1.08 -2.31 1.99
CA TYR A 77 -0.36 -2.36 2.30
C TYR A 77 -0.95 -0.95 2.45
N VAL A 78 -0.82 -0.15 1.41
CA VAL A 78 -1.25 1.26 1.40
C VAL A 78 -2.73 1.44 1.75
N ALA A 79 -3.58 0.47 1.40
CA ALA A 79 -5.00 0.48 1.77
C ALA A 79 -5.22 0.55 3.29
N ASN A 80 -4.26 0.07 4.08
CA ASN A 80 -4.33 0.09 5.53
C ASN A 80 -3.89 1.44 6.15
N LEU A 81 -3.40 2.37 5.33
CA LEU A 81 -2.99 3.71 5.80
C LEU A 81 -4.16 4.49 6.39
N GLY A 82 -5.34 4.39 5.78
CA GLY A 82 -6.50 5.12 6.22
C GLY A 82 -7.68 5.01 5.28
N LEU A 83 -8.75 5.69 5.65
CA LEU A 83 -9.98 5.77 4.88
C LEU A 83 -10.17 7.18 4.36
N GLN A 84 -10.26 7.33 3.05
CA GLN A 84 -10.62 8.61 2.43
C GLN A 84 -12.12 8.86 2.57
N LEU A 85 -12.48 10.07 2.94
CA LEU A 85 -13.86 10.50 3.16
C LEU A 85 -14.29 11.57 2.13
N PRO A 86 -14.50 11.19 0.86
CA PRO A 86 -14.78 12.15 -0.22
C PRO A 86 -16.16 12.80 -0.13
N HIS A 87 -17.05 12.25 0.70
CA HIS A 87 -18.41 12.74 0.89
C HIS A 87 -18.51 13.88 1.90
N ILE A 88 -17.45 14.13 2.66
CA ILE A 88 -17.40 15.29 3.57
C ILE A 88 -17.07 16.52 2.73
N LYS A 89 -18.03 17.44 2.67
CA LYS A 89 -17.91 18.66 1.86
C LYS A 89 -16.73 19.51 2.31
N ASP A 90 -16.11 20.13 1.32
CA ASP A 90 -15.11 21.20 1.44
C ASP A 90 -13.73 20.81 2.01
N GLU A 91 -13.49 19.52 2.29
CA GLU A 91 -12.20 19.07 2.81
C GLU A 91 -11.80 17.69 2.25
N ASN A 92 -10.56 17.57 1.84
CA ASN A 92 -9.96 16.29 1.51
C ASN A 92 -9.52 15.60 2.81
N ASN A 93 -10.45 14.89 3.44
CA ASN A 93 -10.20 14.25 4.71
C ASN A 93 -9.78 12.80 4.54
N ILE A 94 -8.76 12.41 5.29
CA ILE A 94 -8.37 11.02 5.50
C ILE A 94 -8.47 10.71 6.98
N LEU A 95 -9.19 9.64 7.32
CA LEU A 95 -9.16 9.04 8.63
C LEU A 95 -7.95 8.09 8.69
N LEU A 96 -6.89 8.49 9.39
CA LEU A 96 -5.68 7.70 9.49
C LEU A 96 -5.85 6.49 10.39
N SER A 97 -5.25 5.38 9.99
CA SER A 97 -5.17 4.18 10.82
C SER A 97 -4.26 4.42 12.02
N ASN A 98 -4.65 3.86 13.16
CA ASN A 98 -3.83 3.82 14.36
C ASN A 98 -3.46 2.36 14.63
N TYR A 99 -2.24 1.98 14.22
CA TYR A 99 -1.77 0.61 14.39
C TYR A 99 -1.44 0.31 15.85
N THR A 100 -1.84 -0.87 16.28
CA THR A 100 -1.52 -1.39 17.62
C THR A 100 -0.27 -2.27 17.63
N SER A 101 0.19 -2.67 16.44
CA SER A 101 1.45 -3.38 16.24
C SER A 101 2.43 -2.52 15.45
N PRO A 102 3.75 -2.73 15.59
CA PRO A 102 4.73 -2.05 14.74
C PRO A 102 4.44 -2.30 13.25
N PRO A 103 4.58 -1.27 12.42
CA PRO A 103 4.39 -1.39 10.97
C PRO A 103 5.49 -2.18 10.28
#